data_33cba3c68e89da190d9207cdfbd68074
#
_entry.id   33cba3c68e89da190d9207cdfbd68074
#
_cell.length_a   1.000
_cell.length_b   1.000
_cell.length_c   1.000
_cell.angle_alpha   90.00
_cell.angle_beta   90.00
_cell.angle_gamma   90.00
#
_symmetry.space_group_name_H-M   'P 1'
#
loop_
_entity.id
_entity.type
_entity.pdbx_description
1 polymer ?
#
loop_
_entity_poly.entity_id
_entity_poly.type
_entity_poly.pdbx_seq_one_letter_code
_entity_poly.pdbx_strand_id
1 'polypeptide(L)'
;MLAFALFLTISAGCILIFPRYAAVCAEAAGTAGTSAVSPKAALMYQKALNDYKTGRFAPAYRRLKFILNNYETGKALSSDAYFLCGKILYKQGNFYMAKPYFQRIIYKNPDYKKIYNVIFYMARTDFNLKNYRRSIRDFDFLLSKSQKGGRLYDRSLIYLTLSYASCGRTKSADNLYEKDDVKRILKKIIYLKKRNNYFKSVYLDYLINHKGDLSGALLILNNNDLFTPKKKDRCYKAYYKGLIAYKEKKYPVALDYFVRSSKYCSGYYYKSGLVYYGMALAGQKNPAGIKYIERGTSEIGYPGIKLKSLKFIAGYYGKENKPDEELKYLKRILFDFPYMPEKEKIEIEKRASGLIYNIIKKDYKNKKFDEAFASLSRIEFLITPEYINPKTELYLSKIKLKQKDRKAALIYAKKYNALDKSPRSEYFLADIYFKSADYEQSFSLIKNINLKNIKNLKLRNKIINLKLKLYKKLNNRDGYIALLKTSIDMLPPEDRIKNLYFLGREEFGKNDLKAAAAYFNEAVKNNYAKEKNNADILCETYYYLGLISYSNKNYRLSLEYFKKSYELNPSGTHFQYELSQIAYIYMKYLKNKALALKYYTILEKNAASSTYKSLAASMISAINIK
;
A
#
# COMPACT_ATOMS: atom_id res chain seq x y z
N MET A 1 -33.82 4.10 52.38
CA MET A 1 -33.07 2.82 52.32
C MET A 1 -32.36 2.57 50.99
N LEU A 2 -32.85 3.05 49.85
CA LEU A 2 -32.14 2.91 48.55
C LEU A 2 -30.87 3.73 48.40
N ALA A 3 -30.75 4.88 49.08
CA ALA A 3 -29.56 5.72 49.03
C ALA A 3 -28.37 5.16 49.85
N PHE A 4 -28.62 4.31 50.83
CA PHE A 4 -27.56 3.66 51.65
C PHE A 4 -26.97 2.42 50.97
N ALA A 5 -27.75 1.74 50.12
CA ALA A 5 -27.27 0.58 49.35
C ALA A 5 -26.34 0.99 48.18
N LEU A 6 -26.58 2.17 47.57
CA LEU A 6 -25.71 2.69 46.51
C LEU A 6 -24.34 3.18 47.04
N PHE A 7 -24.28 3.63 48.30
CA PHE A 7 -23.00 4.06 48.91
C PHE A 7 -22.09 2.89 49.28
N LEU A 8 -22.65 1.74 49.64
CA LEU A 8 -21.88 0.51 49.95
C LEU A 8 -21.34 -0.18 48.69
N THR A 9 -22.04 -0.12 47.56
CA THR A 9 -21.53 -0.70 46.29
C THR A 9 -20.42 0.13 45.67
N ILE A 10 -20.40 1.46 45.87
CA ILE A 10 -19.31 2.33 45.38
C ILE A 10 -18.06 2.16 46.24
N SER A 11 -18.20 1.94 47.56
CA SER A 11 -17.06 1.67 48.45
C SER A 11 -16.45 0.29 48.25
N ALA A 12 -17.26 -0.74 47.96
CA ALA A 12 -16.78 -2.11 47.63
C ALA A 12 -16.01 -2.17 46.30
N GLY A 13 -16.42 -1.40 45.30
CA GLY A 13 -15.68 -1.28 44.04
C GLY A 13 -14.31 -0.60 44.14
N CYS A 14 -14.13 0.29 45.11
CA CYS A 14 -12.84 0.92 45.44
C CYS A 14 -11.89 0.00 46.22
N ILE A 15 -12.43 -0.88 47.06
CA ILE A 15 -11.63 -1.81 47.89
C ILE A 15 -11.01 -2.95 47.06
N LEU A 16 -11.67 -3.37 46.00
CA LEU A 16 -11.15 -4.46 45.13
C LEU A 16 -10.02 -4.07 44.17
N ILE A 17 -9.71 -2.77 44.05
CA ILE A 17 -8.63 -2.29 43.17
C ILE A 17 -7.35 -1.93 43.95
N PHE A 18 -7.47 -1.66 45.24
CA PHE A 18 -6.33 -1.40 46.13
C PHE A 18 -5.49 -2.63 46.53
N PRO A 19 -5.99 -3.90 46.51
CA PRO A 19 -5.17 -5.06 46.81
C PRO A 19 -4.01 -5.27 45.84
N ARG A 20 -4.10 -4.72 44.64
CA ARG A 20 -3.01 -4.87 43.66
C ARG A 20 -1.71 -4.16 44.04
N TYR A 21 -1.79 -3.07 44.78
CA TYR A 21 -0.59 -2.36 45.24
C TYR A 21 -0.27 -2.65 46.72
N ALA A 22 -1.28 -2.95 47.55
CA ALA A 22 -1.08 -3.34 48.94
C ALA A 22 -0.44 -4.72 49.06
N ALA A 23 -0.85 -5.70 48.23
CA ALA A 23 -0.21 -7.00 48.13
C ALA A 23 1.27 -6.94 47.69
N VAL A 24 1.61 -5.95 46.85
CA VAL A 24 2.99 -5.66 46.41
C VAL A 24 3.92 -5.26 47.58
N CYS A 25 3.36 -4.76 48.70
CA CYS A 25 4.13 -4.33 49.88
C CYS A 25 4.09 -5.36 51.04
N ALA A 26 3.17 -6.30 51.06
CA ALA A 26 2.94 -7.20 52.22
C ALA A 26 3.56 -8.60 52.06
N GLU A 27 3.89 -9.06 50.83
CA GLU A 27 4.45 -10.42 50.60
C GLU A 27 5.98 -10.44 50.53
N ALA A 28 6.70 -9.45 51.03
CA ALA A 28 8.16 -9.32 50.86
C ALA A 28 8.99 -10.08 51.92
N ALA A 29 8.48 -11.17 52.51
CA ALA A 29 9.24 -11.95 53.45
C ALA A 29 9.13 -13.46 53.15
N GLY A 30 9.85 -13.93 52.15
CA GLY A 30 9.93 -15.37 51.91
C GLY A 30 10.57 -15.80 50.60
N THR A 31 11.79 -16.33 50.71
CA THR A 31 12.51 -17.23 49.80
C THR A 31 13.14 -16.68 48.53
N ALA A 32 14.40 -16.39 48.64
CA ALA A 32 15.35 -16.17 47.54
C ALA A 32 15.77 -17.48 46.88
N GLY A 33 15.19 -17.76 45.74
CA GLY A 33 15.74 -18.73 44.78
C GLY A 33 16.65 -18.01 43.80
N THR A 34 17.95 -17.99 43.98
CA THR A 34 18.95 -17.43 43.06
C THR A 34 19.19 -18.38 41.89
N SER A 35 18.43 -18.26 40.80
CA SER A 35 18.88 -18.85 39.53
C SER A 35 20.08 -18.03 39.04
N ALA A 36 21.22 -18.68 38.79
CA ALA A 36 22.44 -18.04 38.32
C ALA A 36 22.20 -17.37 36.97
N VAL A 37 22.47 -16.06 36.93
CA VAL A 37 22.33 -15.26 35.68
C VAL A 37 23.40 -15.71 34.70
N SER A 38 23.02 -16.12 33.49
CA SER A 38 23.98 -16.42 32.42
C SER A 38 24.91 -15.24 32.17
N PRO A 39 26.25 -15.39 32.27
CA PRO A 39 27.20 -14.31 31.99
C PRO A 39 27.04 -13.72 30.60
N LYS A 40 26.66 -14.57 29.63
CA LYS A 40 26.40 -14.15 28.24
C LYS A 40 25.16 -13.23 28.14
N ALA A 41 24.10 -13.52 28.89
CA ALA A 41 22.91 -12.66 28.96
C ALA A 41 23.25 -11.31 29.60
N ALA A 42 24.05 -11.29 30.68
CA ALA A 42 24.48 -10.04 31.30
C ALA A 42 25.32 -9.17 30.37
N LEU A 43 26.28 -9.76 29.63
CA LEU A 43 27.07 -9.03 28.63
C LEU A 43 26.21 -8.48 27.50
N MET A 44 25.25 -9.26 26.99
CA MET A 44 24.30 -8.79 25.96
C MET A 44 23.41 -7.66 26.46
N TYR A 45 23.01 -7.69 27.75
CA TYR A 45 22.25 -6.60 28.35
C TYR A 45 23.08 -5.30 28.42
N GLN A 46 24.35 -5.36 28.79
CA GLN A 46 25.23 -4.19 28.77
C GLN A 46 25.38 -3.60 27.36
N LYS A 47 25.52 -4.45 26.34
CA LYS A 47 25.54 -4.00 24.93
C LYS A 47 24.21 -3.32 24.55
N ALA A 48 23.07 -3.88 24.96
CA ALA A 48 21.76 -3.29 24.72
C ALA A 48 21.60 -1.94 25.46
N LEU A 49 22.10 -1.84 26.69
CA LEU A 49 22.09 -0.61 27.46
C LEU A 49 22.94 0.49 26.82
N ASN A 50 24.09 0.13 26.26
CA ASN A 50 24.94 1.05 25.51
C ASN A 50 24.23 1.52 24.22
N ASP A 51 23.64 0.59 23.46
CA ASP A 51 22.83 0.93 22.29
C ASP A 51 21.67 1.90 22.64
N TYR A 52 21.00 1.67 23.78
CA TYR A 52 19.98 2.58 24.28
C TYR A 52 20.53 3.97 24.63
N LYS A 53 21.69 4.04 25.29
CA LYS A 53 22.32 5.32 25.66
C LYS A 53 22.75 6.12 24.43
N THR A 54 23.22 5.43 23.40
CA THR A 54 23.64 6.03 22.11
C THR A 54 22.47 6.28 21.14
N GLY A 55 21.20 6.00 21.57
CA GLY A 55 20.02 6.24 20.75
C GLY A 55 19.75 5.19 19.67
N ARG A 56 20.48 4.09 19.66
CA ARG A 56 20.28 2.94 18.75
C ARG A 56 19.20 2.01 19.29
N PHE A 57 17.95 2.49 19.25
CA PHE A 57 16.82 1.80 19.91
C PHE A 57 16.46 0.45 19.28
N ALA A 58 16.51 0.32 17.95
CA ALA A 58 16.18 -0.94 17.28
C ALA A 58 17.15 -2.08 17.59
N PRO A 59 18.49 -1.91 17.52
CA PRO A 59 19.45 -2.91 17.99
C PRO A 59 19.27 -3.22 19.49
N ALA A 60 19.12 -2.21 20.34
CA ALA A 60 18.89 -2.39 21.76
C ALA A 60 17.68 -3.31 22.04
N TYR A 61 16.54 -3.00 21.42
CA TYR A 61 15.30 -3.75 21.60
C TYR A 61 15.44 -5.21 21.10
N ARG A 62 16.04 -5.42 19.93
CA ARG A 62 16.28 -6.79 19.41
C ARG A 62 17.14 -7.63 20.37
N ARG A 63 18.24 -7.05 20.90
CA ARG A 63 19.09 -7.76 21.89
C ARG A 63 18.32 -8.11 23.15
N LEU A 64 17.51 -7.18 23.68
CA LEU A 64 16.69 -7.40 24.87
C LEU A 64 15.64 -8.49 24.65
N LYS A 65 14.97 -8.49 23.50
CA LYS A 65 14.01 -9.55 23.13
C LYS A 65 14.69 -10.91 23.01
N PHE A 66 15.89 -10.94 22.42
CA PHE A 66 16.68 -12.17 22.31
C PHE A 66 17.07 -12.71 23.69
N ILE A 67 17.51 -11.83 24.62
CA ILE A 67 17.81 -12.22 26.02
C ILE A 67 16.57 -12.82 26.68
N LEU A 68 15.42 -12.14 26.60
CA LEU A 68 14.18 -12.54 27.25
C LEU A 68 13.58 -13.85 26.69
N ASN A 69 13.92 -14.22 25.46
CA ASN A 69 13.38 -15.42 24.81
C ASN A 69 14.32 -16.62 24.87
N ASN A 70 15.65 -16.42 25.03
CA ASN A 70 16.63 -17.49 24.82
C ASN A 70 17.53 -17.75 26.02
N TYR A 71 17.40 -16.99 27.12
CA TYR A 71 18.20 -17.18 28.30
C TYR A 71 17.34 -17.28 29.56
N GLU A 72 17.70 -18.17 30.45
CA GLU A 72 17.23 -18.11 31.82
C GLU A 72 17.85 -16.86 32.47
N THR A 73 17.00 -15.89 32.76
CA THR A 73 17.39 -14.66 33.40
C THR A 73 16.80 -14.64 34.82
N GLY A 74 17.61 -14.46 35.82
CA GLY A 74 17.12 -14.25 37.18
C GLY A 74 16.13 -13.07 37.23
N LYS A 75 15.27 -13.01 38.27
CA LYS A 75 14.21 -11.98 38.41
C LYS A 75 14.72 -10.53 38.20
N ALA A 76 15.96 -10.23 38.62
CA ALA A 76 16.54 -8.89 38.50
C ALA A 76 16.87 -8.51 37.06
N LEU A 77 17.58 -9.37 36.31
CA LEU A 77 17.99 -9.08 34.92
C LEU A 77 16.79 -9.08 33.99
N SER A 78 15.83 -9.99 34.16
CA SER A 78 14.59 -10.01 33.38
C SER A 78 13.81 -8.71 33.58
N SER A 79 13.69 -8.23 34.82
CA SER A 79 13.01 -6.96 35.13
C SER A 79 13.75 -5.76 34.53
N ASP A 80 15.08 -5.71 34.61
CA ASP A 80 15.88 -4.67 33.96
C ASP A 80 15.67 -4.68 32.42
N ALA A 81 15.63 -5.87 31.80
CA ALA A 81 15.42 -6.02 30.37
C ALA A 81 13.99 -5.62 29.95
N TYR A 82 12.95 -6.07 30.67
CA TYR A 82 11.57 -5.62 30.44
C TYR A 82 11.42 -4.11 30.62
N PHE A 83 12.02 -3.53 31.67
CA PHE A 83 11.98 -2.09 31.92
C PHE A 83 12.61 -1.30 30.79
N LEU A 84 13.76 -1.77 30.28
CA LEU A 84 14.45 -1.10 29.17
C LEU A 84 13.67 -1.25 27.86
N CYS A 85 13.05 -2.41 27.57
CA CYS A 85 12.13 -2.58 26.43
C CYS A 85 10.97 -1.59 26.50
N GLY A 86 10.29 -1.52 27.65
CA GLY A 86 9.20 -0.57 27.86
C GLY A 86 9.63 0.90 27.66
N LYS A 87 10.82 1.26 28.16
CA LYS A 87 11.39 2.62 27.96
C LYS A 87 11.72 2.92 26.50
N ILE A 88 12.22 1.95 25.75
CA ILE A 88 12.49 2.09 24.30
C ILE A 88 11.18 2.38 23.57
N LEU A 89 10.18 1.53 23.75
CA LEU A 89 8.87 1.67 23.11
C LEU A 89 8.18 2.98 23.52
N TYR A 90 8.25 3.33 24.80
CA TYR A 90 7.75 4.61 25.30
C TYR A 90 8.41 5.81 24.60
N LYS A 91 9.74 5.78 24.45
CA LYS A 91 10.47 6.85 23.75
C LYS A 91 10.14 6.93 22.26
N GLN A 92 9.78 5.80 21.64
CA GLN A 92 9.34 5.74 20.25
C GLN A 92 7.87 6.12 20.05
N GLY A 93 7.14 6.45 21.13
CA GLY A 93 5.73 6.82 21.09
C GLY A 93 4.77 5.63 21.03
N ASN A 94 5.28 4.40 21.02
CA ASN A 94 4.45 3.21 21.01
C ASN A 94 4.01 2.84 22.44
N PHE A 95 3.08 3.63 22.96
CA PHE A 95 2.58 3.50 24.35
C PHE A 95 1.78 2.22 24.58
N TYR A 96 1.06 1.74 23.57
CA TYR A 96 0.32 0.48 23.65
C TYR A 96 1.26 -0.71 23.88
N MET A 97 2.33 -0.79 23.11
CA MET A 97 3.31 -1.87 23.25
C MET A 97 4.23 -1.70 24.46
N ALA A 98 4.45 -0.49 24.94
CA ALA A 98 5.25 -0.22 26.12
C ALA A 98 4.56 -0.71 27.42
N LYS A 99 3.24 -0.56 27.51
CA LYS A 99 2.45 -0.83 28.72
C LYS A 99 2.57 -2.28 29.22
N PRO A 100 2.43 -3.34 28.41
CA PRO A 100 2.58 -4.73 28.86
C PRO A 100 3.95 -5.01 29.50
N TYR A 101 5.02 -4.38 29.02
CA TYR A 101 6.36 -4.55 29.59
C TYR A 101 6.44 -4.03 31.02
N PHE A 102 5.86 -2.87 31.31
CA PHE A 102 5.80 -2.32 32.66
C PHE A 102 4.88 -3.16 33.56
N GLN A 103 3.71 -3.55 33.06
CA GLN A 103 2.77 -4.41 33.80
C GLN A 103 3.41 -5.73 34.20
N ARG A 104 4.16 -6.36 33.28
CA ARG A 104 4.81 -7.65 33.54
C ARG A 104 5.78 -7.57 34.74
N ILE A 105 6.51 -6.47 34.90
CA ILE A 105 7.42 -6.27 36.03
C ILE A 105 6.61 -6.16 37.32
N ILE A 106 5.55 -5.34 37.33
CA ILE A 106 4.72 -5.12 38.51
C ILE A 106 4.08 -6.43 38.99
N TYR A 107 3.68 -7.30 38.06
CA TYR A 107 3.08 -8.60 38.42
C TYR A 107 4.09 -9.68 38.81
N LYS A 108 5.22 -9.77 38.07
CA LYS A 108 6.18 -10.87 38.22
C LYS A 108 7.28 -10.58 39.25
N ASN A 109 7.57 -9.31 39.51
CA ASN A 109 8.61 -8.90 40.44
C ASN A 109 8.25 -7.58 41.15
N PRO A 110 7.26 -7.60 42.08
CA PRO A 110 6.81 -6.42 42.81
C PRO A 110 7.92 -5.77 43.64
N ASP A 111 8.90 -6.56 44.11
CA ASP A 111 10.03 -6.12 44.95
C ASP A 111 11.21 -5.58 44.12
N TYR A 112 11.01 -5.41 42.81
CA TYR A 112 12.06 -4.91 41.96
C TYR A 112 12.56 -3.53 42.43
N LYS A 113 13.86 -3.39 42.67
CA LYS A 113 14.51 -2.20 43.25
C LYS A 113 14.14 -0.86 42.55
N LYS A 114 13.68 -0.92 41.29
CA LYS A 114 13.25 0.26 40.51
C LYS A 114 11.72 0.30 40.31
N ILE A 115 10.94 -0.38 41.14
CA ILE A 115 9.48 -0.56 40.96
C ILE A 115 8.75 0.80 40.86
N TYR A 116 9.08 1.77 41.68
CA TYR A 116 8.48 3.09 41.61
C TYR A 116 8.80 3.84 40.30
N ASN A 117 9.98 3.59 39.70
CA ASN A 117 10.29 4.10 38.39
C ASN A 117 9.47 3.38 37.29
N VAL A 118 9.22 2.08 37.43
CA VAL A 118 8.35 1.33 36.51
C VAL A 118 6.92 1.87 36.58
N ILE A 119 6.37 2.06 37.77
CA ILE A 119 5.03 2.63 37.99
C ILE A 119 4.96 4.06 37.41
N PHE A 120 6.02 4.86 37.60
CA PHE A 120 6.11 6.19 37.02
C PHE A 120 6.04 6.18 35.48
N TYR A 121 6.77 5.27 34.83
CA TYR A 121 6.69 5.12 33.36
C TYR A 121 5.35 4.55 32.91
N MET A 122 4.74 3.66 33.67
CA MET A 122 3.40 3.13 33.40
C MET A 122 2.35 4.23 33.48
N ALA A 123 2.38 5.05 34.56
CA ALA A 123 1.47 6.18 34.72
C ALA A 123 1.61 7.22 33.58
N ARG A 124 2.84 7.50 33.14
CA ARG A 124 3.09 8.35 31.97
C ARG A 124 2.60 7.73 30.68
N THR A 125 2.68 6.41 30.57
CA THR A 125 2.15 5.67 29.42
C THR A 125 0.63 5.80 29.36
N ASP A 126 -0.05 5.61 30.51
CA ASP A 126 -1.49 5.80 30.61
C ASP A 126 -1.91 7.26 30.36
N PHE A 127 -1.13 8.26 30.79
CA PHE A 127 -1.34 9.66 30.43
C PHE A 127 -1.34 9.90 28.92
N ASN A 128 -0.34 9.35 28.21
CA ASN A 128 -0.23 9.50 26.75
C ASN A 128 -1.32 8.71 26.00
N LEU A 129 -1.82 7.61 26.58
CA LEU A 129 -2.97 6.85 26.08
C LEU A 129 -4.33 7.49 26.41
N LYS A 130 -4.31 8.67 27.05
CA LYS A 130 -5.50 9.39 27.54
C LYS A 130 -6.28 8.67 28.65
N ASN A 131 -5.68 7.65 29.27
CA ASN A 131 -6.24 6.93 30.43
C ASN A 131 -6.00 7.71 31.72
N TYR A 132 -6.46 8.97 31.77
CA TYR A 132 -6.13 9.91 32.81
C TYR A 132 -6.51 9.45 34.25
N ARG A 133 -7.62 8.73 34.42
CA ARG A 133 -8.02 8.16 35.72
C ARG A 133 -6.98 7.17 36.29
N ARG A 134 -6.43 6.32 35.45
CA ARG A 134 -5.36 5.37 35.86
C ARG A 134 -4.06 6.13 36.17
N SER A 135 -3.71 7.07 35.29
CA SER A 135 -2.53 7.91 35.43
C SER A 135 -2.57 8.70 36.77
N ILE A 136 -3.73 9.29 37.11
CA ILE A 136 -3.93 10.02 38.39
C ILE A 136 -3.67 9.08 39.58
N ARG A 137 -4.31 7.91 39.63
CA ARG A 137 -4.14 6.95 40.73
C ARG A 137 -2.68 6.51 40.93
N ASP A 138 -2.00 6.20 39.85
CA ASP A 138 -0.62 5.73 39.90
C ASP A 138 0.33 6.87 40.34
N PHE A 139 0.08 8.13 39.94
CA PHE A 139 0.88 9.26 40.42
C PHE A 139 0.56 9.61 41.86
N ASP A 140 -0.68 9.53 42.31
CA ASP A 140 -1.04 9.71 43.72
C ASP A 140 -0.36 8.66 44.60
N PHE A 141 -0.38 7.39 44.18
CA PHE A 141 0.36 6.33 44.86
C PHE A 141 1.85 6.66 44.96
N LEU A 142 2.48 7.10 43.87
CA LEU A 142 3.89 7.47 43.85
C LEU A 142 4.20 8.63 44.81
N LEU A 143 3.30 9.60 44.93
CA LEU A 143 3.45 10.72 45.88
C LEU A 143 3.38 10.25 47.32
N SER A 144 2.52 9.26 47.63
CA SER A 144 2.41 8.70 48.98
C SER A 144 3.65 7.89 49.41
N LYS A 145 4.36 7.30 48.42
CA LYS A 145 5.53 6.43 48.63
C LYS A 145 6.87 7.13 48.40
N SER A 146 6.89 8.35 47.91
CA SER A 146 8.12 9.08 47.58
C SER A 146 8.40 10.18 48.61
N GLN A 147 9.69 10.38 48.92
CA GLN A 147 10.12 11.47 49.79
C GLN A 147 9.76 12.83 49.17
N LYS A 148 9.08 13.68 49.93
CA LYS A 148 8.68 15.04 49.53
C LYS A 148 9.90 15.88 49.15
N GLY A 149 9.86 16.45 47.93
CA GLY A 149 11.01 17.20 47.37
C GLY A 149 12.03 16.34 46.66
N GLY A 150 11.89 15.02 46.68
CA GLY A 150 12.71 14.11 45.89
C GLY A 150 12.37 14.14 44.40
N ARG A 151 13.33 13.72 43.57
CA ARG A 151 13.20 13.78 42.09
C ARG A 151 11.98 13.02 41.56
N LEU A 152 11.62 11.88 42.15
CA LEU A 152 10.46 11.10 41.77
C LEU A 152 9.15 11.77 42.18
N TYR A 153 9.11 12.28 43.41
CA TYR A 153 7.98 13.04 43.94
C TYR A 153 7.63 14.24 43.05
N ASP A 154 8.61 15.10 42.78
CA ASP A 154 8.41 16.29 41.96
C ASP A 154 7.89 15.97 40.56
N ARG A 155 8.47 14.93 39.95
CA ARG A 155 8.02 14.49 38.62
C ARG A 155 6.61 13.90 38.63
N SER A 156 6.27 13.11 39.65
CA SER A 156 4.94 12.52 39.79
C SER A 156 3.90 13.62 40.03
N LEU A 157 4.21 14.62 40.86
CA LEU A 157 3.32 15.75 41.10
C LEU A 157 3.05 16.55 39.81
N ILE A 158 4.05 16.74 38.96
CA ILE A 158 3.89 17.42 37.66
C ILE A 158 2.90 16.66 36.76
N TYR A 159 3.11 15.36 36.59
CA TYR A 159 2.24 14.57 35.73
C TYR A 159 0.85 14.34 36.32
N LEU A 160 0.73 14.26 37.65
CA LEU A 160 -0.56 14.25 38.31
C LEU A 160 -1.36 15.49 37.95
N THR A 161 -0.75 16.68 38.09
CA THR A 161 -1.37 17.95 37.70
C THR A 161 -1.80 17.97 36.23
N LEU A 162 -0.94 17.53 35.33
CA LEU A 162 -1.27 17.46 33.92
C LEU A 162 -2.42 16.49 33.64
N SER A 163 -2.46 15.35 34.37
CA SER A 163 -3.53 14.36 34.25
C SER A 163 -4.88 14.91 34.71
N TYR A 164 -4.93 15.66 35.83
CA TYR A 164 -6.14 16.35 36.28
C TYR A 164 -6.58 17.42 35.28
N ALA A 165 -5.66 18.27 34.81
CA ALA A 165 -5.97 19.30 33.81
C ALA A 165 -6.50 18.73 32.48
N SER A 166 -6.09 17.53 32.14
CA SER A 166 -6.55 16.84 30.92
C SER A 166 -7.86 16.08 31.12
N CYS A 167 -8.12 15.57 32.33
CA CYS A 167 -9.35 14.85 32.69
C CYS A 167 -10.58 15.74 32.64
N GLY A 168 -10.49 16.96 33.15
CA GLY A 168 -11.60 17.92 33.20
C GLY A 168 -12.12 18.41 31.83
N ARG A 169 -11.54 17.98 30.75
CA ARG A 169 -11.95 18.30 29.37
C ARG A 169 -12.73 17.22 28.65
N THR A 170 -12.80 16.03 29.18
CA THR A 170 -13.61 14.97 28.60
C THR A 170 -15.02 15.07 29.15
N LYS A 171 -15.98 15.47 28.29
CA LYS A 171 -17.43 15.61 28.62
C LYS A 171 -18.09 14.33 29.19
N SER A 172 -17.38 13.24 29.27
CA SER A 172 -17.83 11.95 29.80
C SER A 172 -17.24 11.60 31.18
N ALA A 173 -16.54 12.53 31.82
CA ALA A 173 -16.05 12.30 33.18
C ALA A 173 -17.19 12.61 34.14
N ASP A 174 -17.71 11.60 34.81
CA ASP A 174 -18.46 11.77 36.04
C ASP A 174 -17.77 12.82 36.89
N ASN A 175 -18.56 13.72 37.48
CA ASN A 175 -18.16 14.85 38.35
C ASN A 175 -17.42 14.42 39.63
N LEU A 176 -16.41 13.57 39.55
CA LEU A 176 -15.72 12.93 40.66
C LEU A 176 -14.54 13.74 41.22
N TYR A 177 -14.21 14.88 40.59
CA TYR A 177 -13.12 15.74 41.06
C TYR A 177 -13.62 17.19 41.19
N GLU A 178 -13.83 17.61 42.43
CA GLU A 178 -14.24 18.97 42.74
C GLU A 178 -13.22 20.01 42.28
N LYS A 179 -13.72 21.19 41.87
CA LYS A 179 -12.87 22.34 41.47
C LYS A 179 -11.77 22.67 42.49
N ASP A 180 -11.94 22.30 43.76
CA ASP A 180 -10.99 22.58 44.82
C ASP A 180 -9.75 21.68 44.82
N ASP A 181 -9.83 20.43 44.35
CA ASP A 181 -8.64 19.59 44.19
C ASP A 181 -7.72 20.14 43.10
N VAL A 182 -8.28 20.64 42.01
CA VAL A 182 -7.51 21.31 40.96
C VAL A 182 -6.87 22.59 41.48
N LYS A 183 -7.59 23.39 42.29
CA LYS A 183 -7.05 24.62 42.93
C LYS A 183 -5.94 24.27 43.93
N ARG A 184 -6.12 23.24 44.75
CA ARG A 184 -5.11 22.76 45.70
C ARG A 184 -3.83 22.32 45.04
N ILE A 185 -3.96 21.61 43.88
CA ILE A 185 -2.85 21.17 43.06
C ILE A 185 -2.17 22.34 42.36
N LEU A 186 -2.94 23.32 41.87
CA LEU A 186 -2.41 24.58 41.32
C LEU A 186 -1.61 25.39 42.35
N LYS A 187 -2.05 25.46 43.62
CA LYS A 187 -1.27 26.06 44.73
C LYS A 187 0.06 25.33 44.98
N LYS A 188 0.07 23.99 44.92
CA LYS A 188 1.31 23.19 45.00
C LYS A 188 2.23 23.41 43.78
N ILE A 189 1.68 23.70 42.61
CA ILE A 189 2.43 24.10 41.42
C ILE A 189 3.14 25.44 41.61
N ILE A 190 2.52 26.38 42.23
CA ILE A 190 3.15 27.69 42.56
C ILE A 190 4.40 27.49 43.42
N TYR A 191 4.37 26.55 44.36
CA TYR A 191 5.53 26.19 45.17
C TYR A 191 6.66 25.53 44.33
N LEU A 192 6.32 24.64 43.35
CA LEU A 192 7.29 24.02 42.45
C LEU A 192 7.88 24.98 41.42
N LYS A 193 7.16 26.07 41.08
CA LYS A 193 7.56 27.11 40.13
C LYS A 193 8.92 27.73 40.44
N LYS A 194 9.23 27.98 41.74
CA LYS A 194 10.48 28.62 42.14
C LYS A 194 11.72 27.73 42.09
N ARG A 195 11.58 26.40 42.11
CA ARG A 195 12.70 25.46 42.30
C ARG A 195 13.05 24.56 41.14
N ASN A 196 12.15 24.31 40.17
CA ASN A 196 12.38 23.20 39.20
C ASN A 196 12.25 23.60 37.73
N ASN A 197 13.41 23.81 37.09
CA ASN A 197 13.48 24.11 35.65
C ASN A 197 12.89 22.99 34.74
N TYR A 198 12.83 21.74 35.24
CA TYR A 198 12.20 20.64 34.52
C TYR A 198 10.68 20.82 34.43
N PHE A 199 10.07 21.35 35.51
CA PHE A 199 8.64 21.69 35.52
C PHE A 199 8.31 22.75 34.46
N LYS A 200 9.10 23.84 34.41
CA LYS A 200 8.88 24.93 33.43
C LYS A 200 8.82 24.38 32.01
N SER A 201 9.78 23.52 31.66
CA SER A 201 9.83 22.92 30.32
C SER A 201 8.65 21.98 30.02
N VAL A 202 8.31 21.08 30.95
CA VAL A 202 7.20 20.14 30.78
C VAL A 202 5.86 20.86 30.69
N TYR A 203 5.66 21.90 31.48
CA TYR A 203 4.42 22.66 31.48
C TYR A 203 4.28 23.52 30.21
N LEU A 204 5.35 24.15 29.74
CA LEU A 204 5.37 24.85 28.45
C LEU A 204 5.14 23.91 27.27
N ASP A 205 5.79 22.75 27.26
CA ASP A 205 5.54 21.72 26.26
C ASP A 205 4.07 21.26 26.25
N TYR A 206 3.49 21.11 27.44
CA TYR A 206 2.07 20.77 27.57
C TYR A 206 1.16 21.85 26.97
N LEU A 207 1.35 23.11 27.37
CA LEU A 207 0.55 24.23 26.86
C LEU A 207 0.66 24.35 25.34
N ILE A 208 1.89 24.29 24.79
CA ILE A 208 2.17 24.54 23.39
C ILE A 208 1.79 23.34 22.51
N ASN A 209 2.11 22.11 22.94
CA ASN A 209 2.02 20.94 22.08
C ASN A 209 0.76 20.08 22.31
N HIS A 210 0.23 20.08 23.54
CA HIS A 210 -0.95 19.28 23.89
C HIS A 210 -2.23 20.13 24.00
N LYS A 211 -2.14 21.30 24.65
CA LYS A 211 -3.29 22.18 24.84
C LYS A 211 -3.52 23.12 23.65
N GLY A 212 -2.45 23.49 22.94
CA GLY A 212 -2.52 24.52 21.91
C GLY A 212 -2.71 25.93 22.45
N ASP A 213 -2.48 26.15 23.76
CA ASP A 213 -2.66 27.42 24.46
C ASP A 213 -1.38 28.25 24.34
N LEU A 214 -1.19 28.86 23.17
CA LEU A 214 -0.01 29.68 22.90
C LEU A 214 0.02 30.96 23.69
N SER A 215 -1.15 31.58 23.92
CA SER A 215 -1.30 32.80 24.74
C SER A 215 -0.97 32.55 26.21
N GLY A 216 -1.50 31.46 26.78
CA GLY A 216 -1.16 31.06 28.15
C GLY A 216 0.32 30.74 28.31
N ALA A 217 0.94 30.12 27.30
CA ALA A 217 2.38 29.89 27.33
C ALA A 217 3.20 31.18 27.25
N LEU A 218 2.77 32.18 26.46
CA LEU A 218 3.41 33.51 26.40
C LEU A 218 3.31 34.28 27.71
N LEU A 219 2.14 34.26 28.37
CA LEU A 219 1.97 34.88 29.70
C LEU A 219 2.97 34.33 30.72
N ILE A 220 3.15 33.00 30.72
CA ILE A 220 4.13 32.35 31.60
C ILE A 220 5.57 32.76 31.24
N LEU A 221 5.91 32.78 29.96
CA LEU A 221 7.25 33.18 29.51
C LEU A 221 7.59 34.64 29.78
N ASN A 222 6.59 35.52 29.84
CA ASN A 222 6.77 36.94 30.16
C ASN A 222 6.83 37.23 31.66
N ASN A 223 6.43 36.28 32.51
CA ASN A 223 6.49 36.46 33.94
C ASN A 223 7.96 36.41 34.44
N ASN A 224 8.49 37.53 34.90
CA ASN A 224 9.86 37.67 35.35
C ASN A 224 10.16 36.94 36.66
N ASP A 225 9.17 36.68 37.50
CA ASP A 225 9.32 35.90 38.74
C ASP A 225 9.60 34.42 38.44
N LEU A 226 9.13 33.95 37.28
CA LEU A 226 9.33 32.58 36.83
C LEU A 226 10.62 32.38 36.00
N PHE A 227 11.01 33.41 35.26
CA PHE A 227 12.17 33.38 34.36
C PHE A 227 13.17 34.47 34.71
N THR A 228 14.16 34.10 35.50
CA THR A 228 15.25 34.97 35.93
C THR A 228 16.23 35.28 34.81
N PRO A 229 17.14 36.30 34.96
CA PRO A 229 18.19 36.59 33.95
C PRO A 229 19.24 35.47 33.77
N LYS A 230 19.18 34.39 34.54
CA LYS A 230 20.13 33.25 34.43
C LYS A 230 20.16 32.65 33.03
N LYS A 231 21.36 32.22 32.58
CA LYS A 231 21.59 31.65 31.25
C LYS A 231 20.57 30.56 30.84
N LYS A 232 20.19 29.71 31.79
CA LYS A 232 19.23 28.59 31.53
C LYS A 232 17.79 29.08 31.30
N ASP A 233 17.36 30.09 32.04
CA ASP A 233 16.05 30.69 31.85
C ASP A 233 15.97 31.52 30.57
N ARG A 234 17.06 32.20 30.19
CA ARG A 234 17.20 32.87 28.88
C ARG A 234 17.09 31.85 27.74
N CYS A 235 17.72 30.68 27.89
CA CYS A 235 17.58 29.58 26.93
C CYS A 235 16.12 29.17 26.76
N TYR A 236 15.42 28.83 27.83
CA TYR A 236 14.01 28.41 27.75
C TYR A 236 13.11 29.50 27.17
N LYS A 237 13.28 30.76 27.66
CA LYS A 237 12.49 31.90 27.18
C LYS A 237 12.64 32.09 25.68
N ALA A 238 13.88 32.10 25.16
CA ALA A 238 14.15 32.24 23.74
C ALA A 238 13.64 31.03 22.92
N TYR A 239 13.93 29.79 23.35
CA TYR A 239 13.52 28.59 22.66
C TYR A 239 11.99 28.48 22.51
N TYR A 240 11.26 28.66 23.61
CA TYR A 240 9.81 28.51 23.60
C TYR A 240 9.08 29.67 22.91
N LYS A 241 9.60 30.91 22.99
CA LYS A 241 9.09 32.03 22.17
C LYS A 241 9.30 31.77 20.68
N GLY A 242 10.45 31.21 20.29
CA GLY A 242 10.69 30.78 18.93
C GLY A 242 9.74 29.68 18.48
N LEU A 243 9.47 28.69 19.33
CA LEU A 243 8.54 27.61 19.06
C LEU A 243 7.09 28.08 18.87
N ILE A 244 6.65 29.05 19.69
CA ILE A 244 5.32 29.69 19.59
C ILE A 244 5.23 30.44 18.25
N ALA A 245 6.19 31.32 17.97
CA ALA A 245 6.22 32.07 16.69
C ALA A 245 6.23 31.15 15.47
N TYR A 246 6.98 30.02 15.53
CA TYR A 246 6.95 29.00 14.49
C TYR A 246 5.56 28.39 14.28
N LYS A 247 4.85 28.05 15.37
CA LYS A 247 3.49 27.50 15.30
C LYS A 247 2.47 28.50 14.76
N GLU A 248 2.67 29.78 15.06
CA GLU A 248 1.89 30.89 14.50
C GLU A 248 2.27 31.23 13.05
N LYS A 249 3.23 30.52 12.46
CA LYS A 249 3.78 30.76 11.11
C LYS A 249 4.47 32.13 10.97
N LYS A 250 4.82 32.79 12.08
CA LYS A 250 5.60 34.03 12.11
C LYS A 250 7.10 33.69 11.98
N TYR A 251 7.49 33.18 10.81
CA TYR A 251 8.82 32.61 10.58
C TYR A 251 9.97 33.59 10.85
N PRO A 252 9.95 34.87 10.40
CA PRO A 252 11.02 35.82 10.70
C PRO A 252 11.26 35.99 12.19
N VAL A 253 10.18 36.11 12.98
CA VAL A 253 10.24 36.22 14.43
C VAL A 253 10.77 34.95 15.09
N ALA A 254 10.35 33.78 14.56
CA ALA A 254 10.84 32.48 15.03
C ALA A 254 12.35 32.35 14.83
N LEU A 255 12.87 32.74 13.67
CA LEU A 255 14.29 32.70 13.34
C LEU A 255 15.12 33.54 14.30
N ASP A 256 14.71 34.79 14.62
CA ASP A 256 15.40 35.65 15.57
C ASP A 256 15.47 34.99 16.96
N TYR A 257 14.35 34.47 17.46
CA TYR A 257 14.33 33.77 18.73
C TYR A 257 15.21 32.51 18.76
N PHE A 258 15.27 31.72 17.70
CA PHE A 258 16.12 30.54 17.64
C PHE A 258 17.61 30.92 17.56
N VAL A 259 17.99 32.00 16.87
CA VAL A 259 19.34 32.57 16.90
C VAL A 259 19.70 32.99 18.32
N ARG A 260 18.80 33.71 19.03
CA ARG A 260 19.04 34.08 20.44
C ARG A 260 19.16 32.83 21.32
N SER A 261 18.32 31.78 21.08
CA SER A 261 18.40 30.56 21.87
C SER A 261 19.74 29.85 21.70
N SER A 262 20.30 29.86 20.50
CA SER A 262 21.60 29.22 20.23
C SER A 262 22.76 29.76 21.05
N LYS A 263 22.68 31.02 21.47
CA LYS A 263 23.67 31.69 22.37
C LYS A 263 23.63 31.18 23.81
N TYR A 264 22.45 30.75 24.28
CA TYR A 264 22.21 30.38 25.68
C TYR A 264 21.97 28.89 25.90
N CYS A 265 21.47 28.18 24.90
CA CYS A 265 21.10 26.79 25.01
C CYS A 265 22.26 25.83 24.72
N SER A 266 22.20 24.65 25.32
CA SER A 266 23.06 23.50 25.02
C SER A 266 22.23 22.21 24.97
N GLY A 267 22.82 21.12 24.50
CA GLY A 267 22.19 19.80 24.47
C GLY A 267 20.86 19.80 23.67
N TYR A 268 19.81 19.31 24.31
CA TYR A 268 18.49 19.16 23.67
C TYR A 268 17.92 20.45 23.07
N TYR A 269 17.92 21.54 23.83
CA TYR A 269 17.29 22.81 23.41
C TYR A 269 18.06 23.48 22.28
N TYR A 270 19.39 23.36 22.27
CA TYR A 270 20.22 23.84 21.17
C TYR A 270 19.89 23.08 19.87
N LYS A 271 19.94 21.74 19.94
CA LYS A 271 19.72 20.87 18.79
C LYS A 271 18.28 20.96 18.26
N SER A 272 17.31 20.95 19.17
CA SER A 272 15.91 21.14 18.83
C SER A 272 15.65 22.55 18.26
N GLY A 273 16.33 23.57 18.78
CA GLY A 273 16.30 24.93 18.24
C GLY A 273 16.81 24.99 16.78
N LEU A 274 17.92 24.29 16.46
CA LEU A 274 18.41 24.18 15.09
C LEU A 274 17.39 23.52 14.15
N VAL A 275 16.72 22.46 14.62
CA VAL A 275 15.67 21.80 13.84
C VAL A 275 14.54 22.76 13.51
N TYR A 276 14.00 23.46 14.51
CA TYR A 276 12.89 24.41 14.29
C TYR A 276 13.33 25.66 13.51
N TYR A 277 14.58 26.10 13.69
CA TYR A 277 15.19 27.14 12.85
C TYR A 277 15.17 26.71 11.37
N GLY A 278 15.67 25.51 11.08
CA GLY A 278 15.63 24.97 9.73
C GLY A 278 14.22 24.78 9.17
N MET A 279 13.27 24.36 10.01
CA MET A 279 11.86 24.25 9.60
C MET A 279 11.24 25.62 9.30
N ALA A 280 11.61 26.67 10.03
CA ALA A 280 11.17 28.03 9.77
C ALA A 280 11.73 28.58 8.45
N LEU A 281 13.02 28.34 8.17
CA LEU A 281 13.64 28.67 6.88
C LEU A 281 12.94 27.96 5.71
N ALA A 282 12.71 26.65 5.84
CA ALA A 282 12.02 25.88 4.82
C ALA A 282 10.55 26.35 4.64
N GLY A 283 9.90 26.82 5.72
CA GLY A 283 8.59 27.46 5.66
C GLY A 283 8.57 28.77 4.85
N GLN A 284 9.70 29.47 4.77
CA GLN A 284 9.95 30.62 3.90
C GLN A 284 10.45 30.24 2.49
N LYS A 285 10.35 28.96 2.11
CA LYS A 285 10.87 28.40 0.85
C LYS A 285 12.40 28.50 0.71
N ASN A 286 13.13 28.69 1.79
CA ASN A 286 14.60 28.69 1.76
C ASN A 286 15.14 27.24 1.91
N PRO A 287 15.77 26.67 0.86
CA PRO A 287 16.25 25.29 0.87
C PRO A 287 17.38 25.04 1.86
N ALA A 288 18.12 26.07 2.30
CA ALA A 288 19.15 25.94 3.32
C ALA A 288 18.58 25.40 4.64
N GLY A 289 17.27 25.55 4.87
CA GLY A 289 16.59 25.03 6.05
C GLY A 289 16.80 23.54 6.27
N ILE A 290 16.87 22.75 5.19
CA ILE A 290 17.07 21.29 5.27
C ILE A 290 18.42 20.95 5.92
N LYS A 291 19.49 21.64 5.60
CA LYS A 291 20.82 21.44 6.21
C LYS A 291 20.79 21.65 7.74
N TYR A 292 20.07 22.67 8.20
CA TYR A 292 19.93 22.94 9.64
C TYR A 292 19.11 21.85 10.34
N ILE A 293 18.05 21.37 9.71
CA ILE A 293 17.26 20.26 10.25
C ILE A 293 18.12 19.00 10.34
N GLU A 294 18.86 18.65 9.31
CA GLU A 294 19.76 17.49 9.29
C GLU A 294 20.84 17.60 10.36
N ARG A 295 21.52 18.76 10.48
CA ARG A 295 22.52 19.01 11.51
C ARG A 295 21.94 18.86 12.91
N GLY A 296 20.76 19.45 13.17
CA GLY A 296 20.06 19.28 14.45
C GLY A 296 19.65 17.83 14.72
N THR A 297 19.31 17.07 13.68
CA THR A 297 18.81 15.69 13.78
C THR A 297 19.92 14.65 13.95
N SER A 298 21.08 14.81 13.29
CA SER A 298 22.17 13.83 13.26
C SER A 298 22.72 13.50 14.65
N GLU A 299 22.75 14.47 15.53
CA GLU A 299 23.34 14.38 16.88
C GLU A 299 22.30 14.15 17.99
N ILE A 300 20.99 14.06 17.66
CA ILE A 300 19.94 13.98 18.67
C ILE A 300 19.62 12.54 19.05
N GLY A 301 19.91 12.17 20.29
CA GLY A 301 19.39 10.96 20.94
C GLY A 301 17.92 11.06 21.39
N TYR A 302 17.12 11.99 20.86
CA TYR A 302 15.73 12.21 21.23
C TYR A 302 14.78 11.81 20.10
N PRO A 303 14.15 10.63 20.17
CA PRO A 303 13.38 10.02 19.07
C PRO A 303 12.25 10.91 18.55
N GLY A 304 11.52 11.58 19.44
CA GLY A 304 10.37 12.40 19.05
C GLY A 304 10.73 13.56 18.10
N ILE A 305 11.81 14.28 18.38
CA ILE A 305 12.32 15.33 17.49
C ILE A 305 12.89 14.75 16.20
N LYS A 306 13.64 13.63 16.29
CA LYS A 306 14.20 12.97 15.13
C LYS A 306 13.11 12.50 14.16
N LEU A 307 12.07 11.85 14.66
CA LEU A 307 10.93 11.43 13.84
C LEU A 307 10.21 12.61 13.19
N LYS A 308 9.97 13.68 13.97
CA LYS A 308 9.34 14.91 13.47
C LYS A 308 10.17 15.56 12.37
N SER A 309 11.49 15.62 12.55
CA SER A 309 12.42 16.19 11.57
C SER A 309 12.39 15.40 10.25
N LEU A 310 12.53 14.07 10.31
CA LEU A 310 12.53 13.21 9.14
C LEU A 310 11.19 13.29 8.38
N LYS A 311 10.06 13.32 9.10
CA LYS A 311 8.74 13.53 8.49
C LYS A 311 8.61 14.88 7.81
N PHE A 312 9.13 15.94 8.44
CA PHE A 312 9.11 17.27 7.85
C PHE A 312 9.91 17.30 6.54
N ILE A 313 11.13 16.74 6.54
CA ILE A 313 11.99 16.71 5.35
C ILE A 313 11.33 15.89 4.24
N ALA A 314 10.78 14.71 4.57
CA ALA A 314 10.04 13.90 3.60
C ALA A 314 8.87 14.69 2.99
N GLY A 315 8.06 15.34 3.83
CA GLY A 315 6.95 16.18 3.36
C GLY A 315 7.39 17.41 2.55
N TYR A 316 8.54 18.00 2.87
CA TYR A 316 9.15 19.09 2.08
C TYR A 316 9.48 18.60 0.67
N TYR A 317 10.22 17.50 0.54
CA TYR A 317 10.57 16.94 -0.77
C TYR A 317 9.36 16.43 -1.56
N GLY A 318 8.32 15.96 -0.86
CA GLY A 318 7.05 15.62 -1.49
C GLY A 318 6.35 16.83 -2.14
N LYS A 319 6.40 18.00 -1.49
CA LYS A 319 5.86 19.26 -2.06
C LYS A 319 6.72 19.78 -3.22
N GLU A 320 8.02 19.60 -3.15
CA GLU A 320 8.98 19.95 -4.21
C GLU A 320 8.95 18.96 -5.39
N ASN A 321 8.09 17.95 -5.34
CA ASN A 321 7.98 16.90 -6.37
C ASN A 321 9.31 16.16 -6.64
N LYS A 322 10.10 15.91 -5.56
CA LYS A 322 11.36 15.18 -5.56
C LYS A 322 11.19 13.79 -4.93
N PRO A 323 10.64 12.81 -5.67
CA PRO A 323 10.24 11.52 -5.11
C PRO A 323 11.42 10.69 -4.57
N ASP A 324 12.59 10.76 -5.17
CA ASP A 324 13.78 10.01 -4.74
C ASP A 324 14.27 10.50 -3.36
N GLU A 325 14.32 11.82 -3.17
CA GLU A 325 14.69 12.41 -1.88
C GLU A 325 13.61 12.13 -0.82
N GLU A 326 12.33 12.26 -1.16
CA GLU A 326 11.24 11.90 -0.25
C GLU A 326 11.39 10.45 0.22
N LEU A 327 11.58 9.51 -0.71
CA LEU A 327 11.72 8.09 -0.44
C LEU A 327 12.92 7.79 0.47
N LYS A 328 14.04 8.46 0.30
CA LYS A 328 15.22 8.37 1.16
C LYS A 328 14.89 8.63 2.64
N TYR A 329 14.09 9.66 2.92
CA TYR A 329 13.70 10.00 4.29
C TYR A 329 12.60 9.09 4.85
N LEU A 330 11.63 8.65 4.03
CA LEU A 330 10.66 7.66 4.45
C LEU A 330 11.34 6.33 4.81
N LYS A 331 12.30 5.87 4.01
CA LYS A 331 13.14 4.72 4.32
C LYS A 331 13.86 4.87 5.66
N ARG A 332 14.46 6.04 5.91
CA ARG A 332 15.13 6.32 7.18
C ARG A 332 14.17 6.29 8.37
N ILE A 333 12.92 6.77 8.18
CA ILE A 333 11.89 6.69 9.21
C ILE A 333 11.55 5.23 9.53
N LEU A 334 11.28 4.41 8.52
CA LEU A 334 10.93 2.99 8.71
C LEU A 334 12.07 2.20 9.35
N PHE A 335 13.31 2.52 8.99
CA PHE A 335 14.50 1.88 9.57
C PHE A 335 14.78 2.29 11.01
N ASP A 336 14.74 3.60 11.31
CA ASP A 336 15.06 4.14 12.63
C ASP A 336 13.92 3.92 13.65
N PHE A 337 12.67 3.81 13.19
CA PHE A 337 11.48 3.72 14.02
C PHE A 337 10.57 2.52 13.68
N PRO A 338 11.09 1.29 13.65
CA PRO A 338 10.31 0.10 13.27
C PRO A 338 9.13 -0.18 14.21
N TYR A 339 9.15 0.36 15.42
CA TYR A 339 8.14 0.17 16.48
C TYR A 339 7.29 1.42 16.72
N MET A 340 7.14 2.28 15.71
CA MET A 340 6.20 3.41 15.79
C MET A 340 4.74 2.91 15.87
N PRO A 341 3.76 3.78 16.22
CA PRO A 341 2.34 3.41 16.19
C PRO A 341 1.93 2.83 14.82
N GLU A 342 1.20 1.70 14.84
CA GLU A 342 0.88 0.92 13.64
C GLU A 342 0.21 1.76 12.55
N LYS A 343 -0.79 2.57 12.92
CA LYS A 343 -1.49 3.44 11.98
C LYS A 343 -0.53 4.38 11.22
N GLU A 344 0.43 4.96 11.96
CA GLU A 344 1.42 5.88 11.41
C GLU A 344 2.42 5.17 10.51
N LYS A 345 2.82 3.95 10.89
CA LYS A 345 3.71 3.09 10.11
C LYS A 345 3.07 2.73 8.77
N ILE A 346 1.80 2.29 8.77
CA ILE A 346 1.03 1.96 7.58
C ILE A 346 0.95 3.15 6.61
N GLU A 347 0.70 4.36 7.11
CA GLU A 347 0.65 5.56 6.28
C GLU A 347 1.98 5.81 5.55
N ILE A 348 3.10 5.66 6.27
CA ILE A 348 4.45 5.83 5.71
C ILE A 348 4.79 4.73 4.71
N GLU A 349 4.47 3.46 5.02
CA GLU A 349 4.68 2.32 4.12
C GLU A 349 3.89 2.48 2.81
N LYS A 350 2.62 2.85 2.89
CA LYS A 350 1.78 3.11 1.72
C LYS A 350 2.32 4.26 0.87
N ARG A 351 2.78 5.36 1.51
CA ARG A 351 3.39 6.48 0.79
C ARG A 351 4.68 6.06 0.10
N ALA A 352 5.57 5.37 0.80
CA ALA A 352 6.83 4.86 0.24
C ALA A 352 6.59 3.92 -0.94
N SER A 353 5.63 2.99 -0.79
CA SER A 353 5.23 2.07 -1.86
C SER A 353 4.69 2.79 -3.10
N GLY A 354 3.88 3.84 -2.90
CA GLY A 354 3.39 4.67 -4.01
C GLY A 354 4.51 5.39 -4.77
N LEU A 355 5.51 5.90 -4.05
CA LEU A 355 6.69 6.54 -4.65
C LEU A 355 7.53 5.53 -5.43
N ILE A 356 7.81 4.36 -4.87
CA ILE A 356 8.55 3.28 -5.55
C ILE A 356 7.86 2.92 -6.87
N TYR A 357 6.54 2.74 -6.84
CA TYR A 357 5.78 2.48 -8.05
C TYR A 357 5.98 3.57 -9.11
N ASN A 358 5.93 4.84 -8.72
CA ASN A 358 6.11 5.96 -9.66
C ASN A 358 7.53 6.02 -10.24
N ILE A 359 8.55 5.76 -9.41
CA ILE A 359 9.96 5.70 -9.83
C ILE A 359 10.15 4.55 -10.83
N ILE A 360 9.74 3.34 -10.47
CA ILE A 360 9.84 2.16 -11.35
C ILE A 360 9.09 2.36 -12.67
N LYS A 361 7.90 2.97 -12.62
CA LYS A 361 7.12 3.29 -13.82
C LYS A 361 7.84 4.28 -14.73
N LYS A 362 8.49 5.30 -14.15
CA LYS A 362 9.30 6.30 -14.87
C LYS A 362 10.52 5.62 -15.50
N ASP A 363 11.26 4.83 -14.72
CA ASP A 363 12.47 4.14 -15.19
C ASP A 363 12.14 3.10 -16.28
N TYR A 364 11.01 2.39 -16.14
CA TYR A 364 10.51 1.51 -17.20
C TYR A 364 10.25 2.24 -18.52
N LYS A 365 9.63 3.44 -18.46
CA LYS A 365 9.37 4.25 -19.66
C LYS A 365 10.69 4.72 -20.31
N ASN A 366 11.66 5.06 -19.49
CA ASN A 366 12.98 5.52 -19.91
C ASN A 366 13.96 4.38 -20.25
N LYS A 367 13.50 3.11 -20.21
CA LYS A 367 14.29 1.89 -20.44
C LYS A 367 15.45 1.69 -19.45
N LYS A 368 15.40 2.32 -18.27
CA LYS A 368 16.37 2.23 -17.18
C LYS A 368 16.02 1.06 -16.24
N PHE A 369 16.21 -0.16 -16.73
CA PHE A 369 15.69 -1.35 -16.06
C PHE A 369 16.43 -1.72 -14.78
N ASP A 370 17.74 -1.52 -14.74
CA ASP A 370 18.56 -1.86 -13.57
C ASP A 370 18.33 -0.88 -12.42
N GLU A 371 18.15 0.41 -12.73
CA GLU A 371 17.81 1.44 -11.73
C GLU A 371 16.42 1.16 -11.12
N ALA A 372 15.45 0.71 -11.93
CA ALA A 372 14.13 0.31 -11.43
C ALA A 372 14.22 -0.82 -10.40
N PHE A 373 15.06 -1.83 -10.65
CA PHE A 373 15.32 -2.91 -9.69
C PHE A 373 16.01 -2.42 -8.42
N ALA A 374 17.06 -1.61 -8.57
CA ALA A 374 17.79 -1.07 -7.45
C ALA A 374 16.91 -0.22 -6.52
N SER A 375 15.91 0.44 -7.05
CA SER A 375 14.96 1.25 -6.26
C SER A 375 14.09 0.40 -5.34
N LEU A 376 13.66 -0.79 -5.79
CA LEU A 376 12.86 -1.69 -4.94
C LEU A 376 13.72 -2.42 -3.91
N SER A 377 14.82 -3.06 -4.32
CA SER A 377 15.66 -3.89 -3.45
C SER A 377 16.16 -3.14 -2.21
N ARG A 378 16.26 -1.81 -2.31
CA ARG A 378 16.70 -0.95 -1.20
C ARG A 378 15.68 -0.78 -0.08
N ILE A 379 14.41 -1.12 -0.28
CA ILE A 379 13.34 -0.78 0.67
C ILE A 379 12.30 -1.91 0.85
N GLU A 380 12.26 -2.92 -0.03
CA GLU A 380 11.26 -4.01 0.02
C GLU A 380 11.17 -4.66 1.41
N PHE A 381 12.32 -4.86 2.08
CA PHE A 381 12.37 -5.45 3.42
C PHE A 381 11.83 -4.55 4.55
N LEU A 382 11.57 -3.27 4.29
CA LEU A 382 11.04 -2.30 5.26
C LEU A 382 9.53 -2.10 5.13
N ILE A 383 8.94 -2.55 4.03
CA ILE A 383 7.51 -2.40 3.75
C ILE A 383 6.84 -3.75 3.97
N THR A 384 5.76 -3.76 4.72
CA THR A 384 4.93 -4.94 4.89
C THR A 384 4.37 -5.37 3.52
N PRO A 385 4.46 -6.66 3.12
CA PRO A 385 4.08 -7.11 1.78
C PRO A 385 2.68 -6.68 1.33
N GLU A 386 1.72 -6.65 2.25
CA GLU A 386 0.33 -6.24 1.99
C GLU A 386 0.19 -4.76 1.56
N TYR A 387 1.17 -3.93 1.88
CA TYR A 387 1.17 -2.49 1.53
C TYR A 387 2.00 -2.18 0.29
N ILE A 388 2.62 -3.18 -0.33
CA ILE A 388 3.29 -3.02 -1.62
C ILE A 388 2.22 -2.73 -2.69
N ASN A 389 2.44 -1.69 -3.49
CA ASN A 389 1.54 -1.40 -4.60
C ASN A 389 1.60 -2.54 -5.63
N PRO A 390 0.50 -3.24 -5.91
CA PRO A 390 0.51 -4.39 -6.82
C PRO A 390 1.08 -4.05 -8.20
N LYS A 391 0.90 -2.82 -8.67
CA LYS A 391 1.44 -2.37 -9.95
C LYS A 391 2.97 -2.31 -9.99
N THR A 392 3.64 -2.27 -8.84
CA THR A 392 5.10 -2.41 -8.75
C THR A 392 5.54 -3.76 -9.31
N GLU A 393 4.93 -4.84 -8.81
CA GLU A 393 5.21 -6.21 -9.25
C GLU A 393 4.90 -6.41 -10.75
N LEU A 394 3.80 -5.77 -11.23
CA LEU A 394 3.47 -5.77 -12.66
C LEU A 394 4.58 -5.15 -13.52
N TYR A 395 5.14 -4.01 -13.10
CA TYR A 395 6.22 -3.36 -13.87
C TYR A 395 7.53 -4.15 -13.80
N LEU A 396 7.86 -4.72 -12.64
CA LEU A 396 9.03 -5.59 -12.50
C LEU A 396 8.93 -6.83 -13.39
N SER A 397 7.77 -7.46 -13.44
CA SER A 397 7.52 -8.56 -14.36
C SER A 397 7.69 -8.14 -15.82
N LYS A 398 7.17 -6.97 -16.21
CA LYS A 398 7.35 -6.43 -17.57
C LYS A 398 8.82 -6.13 -17.90
N ILE A 399 9.59 -5.61 -16.95
CA ILE A 399 11.03 -5.38 -17.12
C ILE A 399 11.73 -6.71 -17.40
N LYS A 400 11.46 -7.74 -16.60
CA LYS A 400 12.05 -9.07 -16.77
C LYS A 400 11.65 -9.71 -18.12
N LEU A 401 10.42 -9.49 -18.58
CA LEU A 401 10.02 -9.90 -19.93
C LEU A 401 10.83 -9.20 -21.03
N LYS A 402 11.12 -7.90 -20.86
CA LYS A 402 11.98 -7.14 -21.81
C LYS A 402 13.42 -7.62 -21.79
N GLN A 403 13.93 -8.03 -20.63
CA GLN A 403 15.24 -8.66 -20.45
C GLN A 403 15.27 -10.15 -20.89
N LYS A 404 14.17 -10.70 -21.44
CA LYS A 404 13.99 -12.10 -21.82
C LYS A 404 14.10 -13.11 -20.67
N ASP A 405 14.11 -12.65 -19.41
CA ASP A 405 14.11 -13.48 -18.21
C ASP A 405 12.69 -13.87 -17.82
N ARG A 406 12.16 -14.91 -18.48
CA ARG A 406 10.79 -15.39 -18.24
C ARG A 406 10.60 -15.98 -16.84
N LYS A 407 11.64 -16.63 -16.28
CA LYS A 407 11.55 -17.24 -14.93
C LYS A 407 11.34 -16.18 -13.87
N ALA A 408 12.16 -15.13 -13.84
CA ALA A 408 11.99 -14.03 -12.92
C ALA A 408 10.68 -13.24 -13.19
N ALA A 409 10.31 -13.05 -14.45
CA ALA A 409 9.04 -12.41 -14.82
C ALA A 409 7.83 -13.15 -14.23
N LEU A 410 7.86 -14.49 -14.23
CA LEU A 410 6.81 -15.31 -13.66
C LEU A 410 6.69 -15.12 -12.13
N ILE A 411 7.83 -15.02 -11.42
CA ILE A 411 7.84 -14.78 -9.97
C ILE A 411 7.10 -13.48 -9.64
N TYR A 412 7.45 -12.38 -10.32
CA TYR A 412 6.81 -11.07 -10.12
C TYR A 412 5.34 -11.06 -10.56
N ALA A 413 4.99 -11.77 -11.63
CA ALA A 413 3.61 -11.91 -12.07
C ALA A 413 2.74 -12.67 -11.05
N LYS A 414 3.28 -13.72 -10.42
CA LYS A 414 2.62 -14.44 -9.31
C LYS A 414 2.39 -13.52 -8.11
N LYS A 415 3.40 -12.73 -7.71
CA LYS A 415 3.27 -11.72 -6.64
C LYS A 415 2.19 -10.69 -7.00
N TYR A 416 2.19 -10.17 -8.24
CA TYR A 416 1.17 -9.23 -8.71
C TYR A 416 -0.24 -9.82 -8.60
N ASN A 417 -0.44 -11.05 -9.07
CA ASN A 417 -1.74 -11.71 -9.03
C ASN A 417 -2.20 -12.01 -7.58
N ALA A 418 -1.28 -12.36 -6.69
CA ALA A 418 -1.58 -12.59 -5.28
C ALA A 418 -2.07 -11.31 -4.56
N LEU A 419 -1.54 -10.14 -4.94
CA LEU A 419 -1.87 -8.85 -4.34
C LEU A 419 -3.13 -8.19 -4.96
N ASP A 420 -3.35 -8.34 -6.29
CA ASP A 420 -4.41 -7.61 -7.01
C ASP A 420 -5.69 -8.43 -7.18
N LYS A 421 -5.59 -9.75 -7.42
CA LYS A 421 -6.71 -10.71 -7.59
C LYS A 421 -7.79 -10.22 -8.56
N SER A 422 -7.41 -9.44 -9.57
CA SER A 422 -8.33 -8.91 -10.57
C SER A 422 -8.26 -9.72 -11.87
N PRO A 423 -9.29 -9.70 -12.74
CA PRO A 423 -9.21 -10.31 -14.06
C PRO A 423 -8.03 -9.83 -14.90
N ARG A 424 -7.51 -8.63 -14.60
CA ARG A 424 -6.34 -8.07 -15.27
C ARG A 424 -5.05 -8.74 -14.83
N SER A 425 -4.91 -9.01 -13.54
CA SER A 425 -3.72 -9.69 -12.98
C SER A 425 -3.73 -11.17 -13.37
N GLU A 426 -4.90 -11.82 -13.33
CA GLU A 426 -5.07 -13.20 -13.77
C GLU A 426 -4.73 -13.36 -15.26
N TYR A 427 -5.25 -12.47 -16.12
CA TYR A 427 -4.90 -12.45 -17.55
C TYR A 427 -3.39 -12.26 -17.75
N PHE A 428 -2.77 -11.32 -17.04
CA PHE A 428 -1.35 -11.04 -17.19
C PHE A 428 -0.49 -12.26 -16.85
N LEU A 429 -0.79 -12.93 -15.74
CA LEU A 429 -0.10 -14.15 -15.32
C LEU A 429 -0.35 -15.30 -16.32
N ALA A 430 -1.59 -15.45 -16.78
CA ALA A 430 -1.95 -16.47 -17.77
C ALA A 430 -1.22 -16.25 -19.12
N ASP A 431 -1.07 -15.01 -19.58
CA ASP A 431 -0.33 -14.68 -20.81
C ASP A 431 1.16 -15.05 -20.70
N ILE A 432 1.76 -14.92 -19.51
CA ILE A 432 3.14 -15.35 -19.27
C ILE A 432 3.25 -16.88 -19.30
N TYR A 433 2.35 -17.60 -18.64
CA TYR A 433 2.31 -19.06 -18.70
C TYR A 433 2.11 -19.55 -20.14
N PHE A 434 1.19 -18.93 -20.90
CA PHE A 434 0.98 -19.26 -22.31
C PHE A 434 2.26 -19.10 -23.14
N LYS A 435 2.99 -18.00 -22.96
CA LYS A 435 4.27 -17.73 -23.63
C LYS A 435 5.40 -18.67 -23.19
N SER A 436 5.25 -19.30 -22.04
CA SER A 436 6.17 -20.33 -21.52
C SER A 436 5.74 -21.75 -21.88
N ALA A 437 4.71 -21.89 -22.74
CA ALA A 437 4.11 -23.15 -23.17
C ALA A 437 3.46 -23.98 -22.04
N ASP A 438 3.23 -23.37 -20.88
CA ASP A 438 2.48 -23.98 -19.76
C ASP A 438 0.98 -23.68 -19.92
N TYR A 439 0.34 -24.39 -20.84
CA TYR A 439 -1.02 -24.11 -21.26
C TYR A 439 -2.05 -24.47 -20.19
N GLU A 440 -1.82 -25.52 -19.41
CA GLU A 440 -2.71 -25.94 -18.32
C GLU A 440 -2.80 -24.88 -17.21
N GLN A 441 -1.65 -24.39 -16.72
CA GLN A 441 -1.61 -23.33 -15.73
C GLN A 441 -2.22 -22.03 -16.26
N SER A 442 -1.93 -21.70 -17.54
CA SER A 442 -2.54 -20.54 -18.19
C SER A 442 -4.06 -20.64 -18.21
N PHE A 443 -4.60 -21.80 -18.57
CA PHE A 443 -6.03 -22.03 -18.68
C PHE A 443 -6.72 -22.03 -17.31
N SER A 444 -6.11 -22.67 -16.32
CA SER A 444 -6.65 -22.73 -14.96
C SER A 444 -6.95 -21.35 -14.35
N LEU A 445 -6.10 -20.36 -14.67
CA LEU A 445 -6.23 -18.99 -14.18
C LEU A 445 -7.42 -18.25 -14.79
N ILE A 446 -7.68 -18.46 -16.09
CA ILE A 446 -8.67 -17.62 -16.80
C ILE A 446 -9.97 -18.35 -17.12
N LYS A 447 -10.05 -19.69 -16.93
CA LYS A 447 -11.26 -20.48 -17.26
C LYS A 447 -12.52 -19.93 -16.60
N ASN A 448 -12.43 -19.53 -15.32
CA ASN A 448 -13.56 -19.08 -14.51
C ASN A 448 -13.84 -17.57 -14.60
N ILE A 449 -13.04 -16.80 -15.37
CA ILE A 449 -13.27 -15.36 -15.52
C ILE A 449 -14.61 -15.12 -16.20
N ASN A 450 -15.55 -14.45 -15.50
CA ASN A 450 -16.81 -14.02 -16.08
C ASN A 450 -16.61 -12.82 -17.00
N LEU A 451 -16.69 -13.06 -18.29
CA LEU A 451 -16.47 -12.05 -19.33
C LEU A 451 -17.49 -10.91 -19.31
N LYS A 452 -18.74 -11.18 -18.87
CA LYS A 452 -19.81 -10.17 -18.80
C LYS A 452 -19.48 -9.07 -17.77
N ASN A 453 -18.76 -9.41 -16.69
CA ASN A 453 -18.40 -8.46 -15.63
C ASN A 453 -17.24 -7.55 -15.99
N ILE A 454 -16.56 -7.77 -17.14
CA ILE A 454 -15.40 -6.97 -17.55
C ILE A 454 -15.85 -5.77 -18.37
N LYS A 455 -15.88 -4.58 -17.75
CA LYS A 455 -16.24 -3.32 -18.42
C LYS A 455 -15.21 -2.87 -19.47
N ASN A 456 -13.93 -3.21 -19.28
CA ASN A 456 -12.86 -2.82 -20.20
C ASN A 456 -12.85 -3.73 -21.43
N LEU A 457 -13.34 -3.23 -22.57
CA LEU A 457 -13.43 -3.95 -23.84
C LEU A 457 -12.09 -4.54 -24.30
N LYS A 458 -10.99 -3.75 -24.21
CA LYS A 458 -9.65 -4.21 -24.64
C LYS A 458 -9.16 -5.40 -23.81
N LEU A 459 -9.42 -5.39 -22.49
CA LEU A 459 -9.07 -6.51 -21.62
C LEU A 459 -9.93 -7.73 -21.91
N ARG A 460 -11.24 -7.54 -22.05
CA ARG A 460 -12.20 -8.61 -22.38
C ARG A 460 -11.80 -9.34 -23.67
N ASN A 461 -11.50 -8.58 -24.73
CA ASN A 461 -11.06 -9.16 -26.01
C ASN A 461 -9.74 -9.92 -25.87
N LYS A 462 -8.77 -9.41 -25.09
CA LYS A 462 -7.51 -10.12 -24.83
C LYS A 462 -7.75 -11.45 -24.12
N ILE A 463 -8.66 -11.50 -23.15
CA ILE A 463 -8.99 -12.73 -22.42
C ILE A 463 -9.69 -13.71 -23.35
N ILE A 464 -10.67 -13.27 -24.17
CA ILE A 464 -11.33 -14.13 -25.16
C ILE A 464 -10.30 -14.73 -26.11
N ASN A 465 -9.44 -13.91 -26.69
CA ASN A 465 -8.41 -14.36 -27.62
C ASN A 465 -7.41 -15.33 -26.98
N LEU A 466 -7.04 -15.14 -25.73
CA LEU A 466 -6.17 -16.06 -25.00
C LEU A 466 -6.89 -17.40 -24.71
N LYS A 467 -8.15 -17.36 -24.28
CA LYS A 467 -8.97 -18.58 -24.08
C LYS A 467 -9.11 -19.37 -25.39
N LEU A 468 -9.38 -18.71 -26.50
CA LEU A 468 -9.48 -19.38 -27.82
C LEU A 468 -8.16 -20.05 -28.22
N LYS A 469 -7.03 -19.37 -28.03
CA LYS A 469 -5.70 -19.95 -28.28
C LYS A 469 -5.43 -21.15 -27.38
N LEU A 470 -5.80 -21.08 -26.11
CA LEU A 470 -5.63 -22.16 -25.14
C LEU A 470 -6.50 -23.37 -25.48
N TYR A 471 -7.77 -23.18 -25.83
CA TYR A 471 -8.62 -24.28 -26.28
C TYR A 471 -8.02 -25.00 -27.50
N LYS A 472 -7.43 -24.27 -28.47
CA LYS A 472 -6.71 -24.87 -29.59
C LYS A 472 -5.50 -25.66 -29.15
N LYS A 473 -4.67 -25.12 -28.22
CA LYS A 473 -3.46 -25.79 -27.73
C LYS A 473 -3.75 -27.02 -26.88
N LEU A 474 -4.89 -27.00 -26.16
CA LEU A 474 -5.36 -28.11 -25.33
C LEU A 474 -6.28 -29.10 -26.08
N ASN A 475 -6.43 -28.95 -27.43
CA ASN A 475 -7.29 -29.76 -28.26
C ASN A 475 -8.76 -29.85 -27.80
N ASN A 476 -9.24 -28.83 -27.09
CA ASN A 476 -10.62 -28.76 -26.58
C ASN A 476 -11.51 -28.03 -27.60
N ARG A 477 -12.03 -28.76 -28.59
CA ARG A 477 -12.85 -28.23 -29.68
C ARG A 477 -14.20 -27.70 -29.16
N ASP A 478 -14.84 -28.44 -28.26
CA ASP A 478 -16.15 -28.07 -27.74
C ASP A 478 -16.11 -26.77 -26.94
N GLY A 479 -15.11 -26.63 -26.08
CA GLY A 479 -14.85 -25.39 -25.35
C GLY A 479 -14.55 -24.20 -26.27
N TYR A 480 -13.83 -24.43 -27.36
CA TYR A 480 -13.56 -23.42 -28.39
C TYR A 480 -14.85 -22.93 -29.05
N ILE A 481 -15.71 -23.84 -29.51
CA ILE A 481 -16.99 -23.51 -30.17
C ILE A 481 -17.93 -22.81 -29.19
N ALA A 482 -18.06 -23.33 -27.96
CA ALA A 482 -18.89 -22.73 -26.93
C ALA A 482 -18.46 -21.28 -26.62
N LEU A 483 -17.15 -21.04 -26.54
CA LEU A 483 -16.63 -19.68 -26.31
C LEU A 483 -16.92 -18.76 -27.52
N LEU A 484 -16.74 -19.24 -28.75
CA LEU A 484 -17.09 -18.45 -29.94
C LEU A 484 -18.56 -18.03 -29.93
N LYS A 485 -19.48 -18.98 -29.68
CA LYS A 485 -20.92 -18.70 -29.59
C LYS A 485 -21.26 -17.63 -28.54
N THR A 486 -20.63 -17.71 -27.36
CA THR A 486 -20.90 -16.78 -26.25
C THR A 486 -20.17 -15.42 -26.38
N SER A 487 -19.13 -15.34 -27.22
CA SER A 487 -18.35 -14.11 -27.34
C SER A 487 -18.83 -13.18 -28.47
N ILE A 488 -19.71 -13.62 -29.33
CA ILE A 488 -20.19 -12.84 -30.49
C ILE A 488 -20.72 -11.46 -30.07
N ASP A 489 -21.62 -11.43 -29.07
CA ASP A 489 -22.26 -10.20 -28.59
C ASP A 489 -21.31 -9.31 -27.76
N MET A 490 -20.18 -9.86 -27.33
CA MET A 490 -19.24 -9.18 -26.46
C MET A 490 -18.08 -8.51 -27.22
N LEU A 491 -17.87 -8.90 -28.47
CA LEU A 491 -16.79 -8.38 -29.32
C LEU A 491 -17.23 -7.14 -30.10
N PRO A 492 -16.31 -6.23 -30.40
CA PRO A 492 -16.56 -5.17 -31.38
C PRO A 492 -16.95 -5.77 -32.73
N PRO A 493 -17.71 -5.04 -33.52
CA PRO A 493 -18.18 -5.54 -34.82
C PRO A 493 -17.07 -6.07 -35.74
N GLU A 494 -15.92 -5.40 -35.79
CA GLU A 494 -14.74 -5.77 -36.58
C GLU A 494 -14.15 -7.13 -36.18
N ASP A 495 -14.23 -7.51 -34.89
CA ASP A 495 -13.75 -8.80 -34.39
C ASP A 495 -14.80 -9.91 -34.52
N ARG A 496 -16.08 -9.57 -34.72
CA ARG A 496 -17.19 -10.54 -34.84
C ARG A 496 -17.09 -11.34 -36.12
N ILE A 497 -16.68 -10.73 -37.23
CA ILE A 497 -16.60 -11.37 -38.54
C ILE A 497 -15.83 -12.70 -38.49
N LYS A 498 -14.64 -12.70 -37.87
CA LYS A 498 -13.81 -13.89 -37.70
C LYS A 498 -14.54 -15.00 -36.96
N ASN A 499 -15.21 -14.64 -35.88
CA ASN A 499 -15.91 -15.62 -35.05
C ASN A 499 -17.16 -16.16 -35.77
N LEU A 500 -17.92 -15.32 -36.45
CA LEU A 500 -19.08 -15.70 -37.23
C LEU A 500 -18.68 -16.63 -38.40
N TYR A 501 -17.61 -16.27 -39.10
CA TYR A 501 -17.07 -17.14 -40.17
C TYR A 501 -16.65 -18.52 -39.65
N PHE A 502 -15.92 -18.56 -38.52
CA PHE A 502 -15.52 -19.85 -37.92
C PHE A 502 -16.73 -20.70 -37.50
N LEU A 503 -17.74 -20.08 -36.88
CA LEU A 503 -18.97 -20.79 -36.49
C LEU A 503 -19.72 -21.27 -37.72
N GLY A 504 -19.85 -20.44 -38.76
CA GLY A 504 -20.45 -20.85 -40.03
C GLY A 504 -19.76 -22.06 -40.65
N ARG A 505 -18.42 -22.08 -40.64
CA ARG A 505 -17.65 -23.25 -41.15
C ARG A 505 -17.85 -24.51 -40.30
N GLU A 506 -17.91 -24.37 -38.98
CA GLU A 506 -18.17 -25.51 -38.08
C GLU A 506 -19.55 -26.13 -38.35
N GLU A 507 -20.59 -25.31 -38.50
CA GLU A 507 -21.93 -25.81 -38.78
C GLU A 507 -22.05 -26.34 -40.23
N PHE A 508 -21.35 -25.73 -41.19
CA PHE A 508 -21.27 -26.24 -42.56
C PHE A 508 -20.61 -27.65 -42.61
N GLY A 509 -19.52 -27.85 -41.85
CA GLY A 509 -18.85 -29.14 -41.72
C GLY A 509 -19.72 -30.24 -41.09
N LYS A 510 -20.71 -29.87 -40.27
CA LYS A 510 -21.73 -30.76 -39.70
C LYS A 510 -22.94 -30.97 -40.62
N ASN A 511 -22.92 -30.37 -41.79
CA ASN A 511 -24.02 -30.35 -42.75
C ASN A 511 -25.29 -29.60 -42.24
N ASP A 512 -25.18 -28.78 -41.18
CA ASP A 512 -26.25 -27.87 -40.79
C ASP A 512 -26.17 -26.59 -41.64
N LEU A 513 -26.67 -26.69 -42.86
CA LEU A 513 -26.61 -25.59 -43.83
C LEU A 513 -27.45 -24.40 -43.39
N LYS A 514 -28.50 -24.59 -42.59
CA LYS A 514 -29.37 -23.53 -42.08
C LYS A 514 -28.65 -22.69 -41.02
N ALA A 515 -28.04 -23.33 -40.04
CA ALA A 515 -27.25 -22.65 -39.04
C ALA A 515 -26.01 -21.98 -39.62
N ALA A 516 -25.31 -22.67 -40.57
CA ALA A 516 -24.18 -22.12 -41.29
C ALA A 516 -24.55 -20.82 -42.03
N ALA A 517 -25.66 -20.85 -42.80
CA ALA A 517 -26.16 -19.67 -43.50
C ALA A 517 -26.50 -18.52 -42.58
N ALA A 518 -27.07 -18.79 -41.38
CA ALA A 518 -27.38 -17.74 -40.41
C ALA A 518 -26.09 -17.02 -39.95
N TYR A 519 -25.04 -17.76 -39.57
CA TYR A 519 -23.78 -17.15 -39.15
C TYR A 519 -23.06 -16.41 -40.30
N PHE A 520 -23.06 -16.97 -41.51
CA PHE A 520 -22.45 -16.33 -42.68
C PHE A 520 -23.20 -15.06 -43.09
N ASN A 521 -24.53 -15.07 -43.07
CA ASN A 521 -25.34 -13.90 -43.38
C ASN A 521 -25.14 -12.78 -42.34
N GLU A 522 -24.99 -13.14 -41.06
CA GLU A 522 -24.69 -12.15 -40.02
C GLU A 522 -23.28 -11.55 -40.21
N ALA A 523 -22.30 -12.37 -40.63
CA ALA A 523 -20.95 -11.88 -40.90
C ALA A 523 -20.91 -10.84 -42.04
N VAL A 524 -21.75 -11.02 -43.10
CA VAL A 524 -21.78 -10.09 -44.25
C VAL A 524 -22.71 -8.88 -44.04
N LYS A 525 -23.66 -8.93 -43.11
CA LYS A 525 -24.54 -7.78 -42.77
C LYS A 525 -23.80 -6.57 -42.25
N ASN A 526 -22.74 -6.81 -41.51
CA ASN A 526 -21.92 -5.76 -40.91
C ASN A 526 -20.86 -5.34 -41.95
N ASN A 527 -21.14 -4.34 -42.73
CA ASN A 527 -20.40 -3.86 -43.90
C ASN A 527 -18.97 -3.32 -43.58
N TYR A 528 -18.15 -4.16 -42.94
CA TYR A 528 -16.73 -3.86 -42.59
C TYR A 528 -15.75 -4.22 -43.70
N ALA A 529 -16.24 -4.37 -44.91
CA ALA A 529 -15.45 -4.66 -46.12
C ALA A 529 -14.39 -3.58 -46.46
N LYS A 530 -14.42 -2.43 -45.77
CA LYS A 530 -13.46 -1.33 -45.99
C LYS A 530 -12.10 -1.56 -45.33
N GLU A 531 -11.97 -2.48 -44.41
CA GLU A 531 -10.68 -2.79 -43.78
C GLU A 531 -10.01 -3.95 -44.52
N LYS A 532 -8.85 -3.68 -45.10
CA LYS A 532 -8.00 -4.59 -45.87
C LYS A 532 -7.77 -5.96 -45.18
N ASN A 533 -7.87 -6.03 -43.86
CA ASN A 533 -7.65 -7.26 -43.06
C ASN A 533 -8.85 -8.23 -43.02
N ASN A 534 -10.01 -7.86 -43.56
CA ASN A 534 -11.22 -8.70 -43.51
C ASN A 534 -11.69 -9.16 -44.91
N ALA A 535 -11.06 -8.66 -45.96
CA ALA A 535 -11.45 -8.98 -47.34
C ALA A 535 -11.41 -10.49 -47.63
N ASP A 536 -10.35 -11.20 -47.20
CA ASP A 536 -10.22 -12.64 -47.41
C ASP A 536 -11.31 -13.44 -46.68
N ILE A 537 -11.67 -13.01 -45.43
CA ILE A 537 -12.71 -13.72 -44.66
C ILE A 537 -14.09 -13.45 -45.27
N LEU A 538 -14.33 -12.27 -45.80
CA LEU A 538 -15.57 -11.94 -46.48
C LEU A 538 -15.69 -12.70 -47.80
N CYS A 539 -14.60 -12.79 -48.58
CA CYS A 539 -14.51 -13.61 -49.77
C CYS A 539 -14.92 -15.05 -49.46
N GLU A 540 -14.23 -15.70 -48.51
CA GLU A 540 -14.54 -17.05 -48.06
C GLU A 540 -16.01 -17.18 -47.57
N THR A 541 -16.52 -16.17 -46.88
CA THR A 541 -17.92 -16.16 -46.37
C THR A 541 -18.93 -16.16 -47.51
N TYR A 542 -18.71 -15.31 -48.55
CA TYR A 542 -19.55 -15.29 -49.72
C TYR A 542 -19.44 -16.58 -50.53
N TYR A 543 -18.26 -17.19 -50.64
CA TYR A 543 -18.09 -18.47 -51.24
C TYR A 543 -18.98 -19.55 -50.59
N TYR A 544 -18.94 -19.69 -49.27
CA TYR A 544 -19.80 -20.63 -48.54
C TYR A 544 -21.29 -20.33 -48.68
N LEU A 545 -21.70 -19.07 -48.67
CA LEU A 545 -23.09 -18.67 -48.94
C LEU A 545 -23.50 -19.05 -50.36
N GLY A 546 -22.60 -18.93 -51.35
CA GLY A 546 -22.80 -19.39 -52.70
C GLY A 546 -23.07 -20.90 -52.77
N LEU A 547 -22.26 -21.70 -52.06
CA LEU A 547 -22.45 -23.16 -51.99
C LEU A 547 -23.77 -23.55 -51.36
N ILE A 548 -24.12 -22.93 -50.22
CA ILE A 548 -25.37 -23.19 -49.50
C ILE A 548 -26.58 -22.82 -50.37
N SER A 549 -26.54 -21.66 -51.04
CA SER A 549 -27.61 -21.23 -51.93
C SER A 549 -27.78 -22.15 -53.12
N TYR A 550 -26.68 -22.66 -53.64
CA TYR A 550 -26.70 -23.67 -54.70
C TYR A 550 -27.35 -24.98 -54.27
N SER A 551 -26.96 -25.53 -53.12
CA SER A 551 -27.57 -26.72 -52.52
C SER A 551 -29.07 -26.55 -52.27
N ASN A 552 -29.51 -25.36 -51.88
CA ASN A 552 -30.91 -25.01 -51.68
C ASN A 552 -31.65 -24.69 -52.99
N LYS A 553 -31.03 -24.94 -54.17
CA LYS A 553 -31.59 -24.67 -55.48
C LYS A 553 -31.92 -23.20 -55.78
N ASN A 554 -31.41 -22.27 -54.95
CA ASN A 554 -31.58 -20.85 -55.18
C ASN A 554 -30.44 -20.31 -56.05
N TYR A 555 -30.51 -20.62 -57.34
CA TYR A 555 -29.42 -20.37 -58.28
C TYR A 555 -29.14 -18.88 -58.52
N ARG A 556 -30.15 -18.00 -58.43
CA ARG A 556 -29.94 -16.56 -58.57
C ARG A 556 -29.13 -16.00 -57.42
N LEU A 557 -29.48 -16.39 -56.21
CA LEU A 557 -28.77 -15.94 -55.00
C LEU A 557 -27.35 -16.55 -54.95
N SER A 558 -27.19 -17.81 -55.33
CA SER A 558 -25.89 -18.46 -55.47
C SER A 558 -24.95 -17.71 -56.39
N LEU A 559 -25.48 -17.33 -57.58
CA LEU A 559 -24.75 -16.50 -58.55
C LEU A 559 -24.29 -15.18 -58.00
N GLU A 560 -25.17 -14.51 -57.26
CA GLU A 560 -24.85 -13.21 -56.62
C GLU A 560 -23.70 -13.37 -55.62
N TYR A 561 -23.76 -14.39 -54.78
CA TYR A 561 -22.72 -14.64 -53.80
C TYR A 561 -21.37 -15.05 -54.41
N PHE A 562 -21.35 -15.94 -55.39
CA PHE A 562 -20.10 -16.29 -56.07
C PHE A 562 -19.47 -15.10 -56.81
N LYS A 563 -20.29 -14.22 -57.41
CA LYS A 563 -19.79 -12.97 -57.99
C LYS A 563 -19.15 -12.05 -56.97
N LYS A 564 -19.83 -11.80 -55.82
CA LYS A 564 -19.29 -10.99 -54.73
C LYS A 564 -17.97 -11.55 -54.20
N SER A 565 -17.88 -12.89 -54.05
CA SER A 565 -16.65 -13.56 -53.63
C SER A 565 -15.51 -13.32 -54.64
N TYR A 566 -15.75 -13.56 -55.90
CA TYR A 566 -14.78 -13.36 -56.97
C TYR A 566 -14.35 -11.89 -57.13
N GLU A 567 -15.27 -10.95 -57.03
CA GLU A 567 -14.99 -9.51 -57.12
C GLU A 567 -14.11 -9.02 -55.95
N LEU A 568 -14.27 -9.58 -54.76
CA LEU A 568 -13.45 -9.24 -53.60
C LEU A 568 -12.01 -9.75 -53.71
N ASN A 569 -11.82 -10.95 -54.30
CA ASN A 569 -10.50 -11.56 -54.52
C ASN A 569 -10.45 -12.42 -55.80
N PRO A 570 -10.22 -11.79 -56.98
CA PRO A 570 -10.21 -12.50 -58.26
C PRO A 570 -9.14 -13.57 -58.39
N SER A 571 -8.15 -13.59 -57.52
CA SER A 571 -7.08 -14.60 -57.46
C SER A 571 -7.12 -15.45 -56.19
N GLY A 572 -8.23 -15.43 -55.43
CA GLY A 572 -8.42 -16.14 -54.18
C GLY A 572 -8.41 -17.66 -54.34
N THR A 573 -8.44 -18.41 -53.24
CA THR A 573 -8.33 -19.85 -53.20
C THR A 573 -9.39 -20.56 -54.03
N HIS A 574 -10.58 -19.98 -54.17
CA HIS A 574 -11.76 -20.61 -54.80
C HIS A 574 -12.14 -20.05 -56.17
N PHE A 575 -11.39 -19.08 -56.71
CA PHE A 575 -11.78 -18.33 -57.90
C PHE A 575 -12.10 -19.20 -59.12
N GLN A 576 -11.36 -20.31 -59.33
CA GLN A 576 -11.59 -21.21 -60.46
C GLN A 576 -12.93 -21.93 -60.32
N TYR A 577 -13.22 -22.43 -59.13
CA TYR A 577 -14.52 -23.02 -58.81
C TYR A 577 -15.65 -22.01 -58.96
N GLU A 578 -15.48 -20.82 -58.43
CA GLU A 578 -16.47 -19.74 -58.49
C GLU A 578 -16.81 -19.36 -59.93
N LEU A 579 -15.81 -19.11 -60.77
CA LEU A 579 -16.01 -18.83 -62.19
C LEU A 579 -16.73 -19.97 -62.90
N SER A 580 -16.36 -21.21 -62.61
CA SER A 580 -17.01 -22.38 -63.21
C SER A 580 -18.48 -22.45 -62.81
N GLN A 581 -18.82 -22.20 -61.53
CA GLN A 581 -20.20 -22.23 -61.07
C GLN A 581 -21.01 -21.04 -61.59
N ILE A 582 -20.43 -19.86 -61.67
CA ILE A 582 -21.07 -18.66 -62.24
C ILE A 582 -21.46 -18.96 -63.71
N ALA A 583 -20.51 -19.48 -64.51
CA ALA A 583 -20.76 -19.80 -65.91
C ALA A 583 -21.80 -20.93 -66.04
N TYR A 584 -21.70 -21.99 -65.22
CA TYR A 584 -22.63 -23.10 -65.23
C TYR A 584 -24.07 -22.67 -64.86
N ILE A 585 -24.24 -21.81 -63.84
CA ILE A 585 -25.54 -21.27 -63.44
C ILE A 585 -26.16 -20.46 -64.59
N TYR A 586 -25.38 -19.57 -65.24
CA TYR A 586 -25.87 -18.83 -66.40
C TYR A 586 -26.31 -19.74 -67.53
N MET A 587 -25.53 -20.79 -67.85
CA MET A 587 -25.85 -21.72 -68.94
C MET A 587 -27.07 -22.56 -68.65
N LYS A 588 -27.07 -23.28 -67.51
CA LYS A 588 -28.08 -24.32 -67.23
C LYS A 588 -29.38 -23.78 -66.67
N TYR A 589 -29.32 -22.88 -65.73
CA TYR A 589 -30.49 -22.42 -64.97
C TYR A 589 -31.06 -21.08 -65.45
N LEU A 590 -30.22 -20.16 -65.86
CA LEU A 590 -30.67 -18.83 -66.31
C LEU A 590 -30.76 -18.73 -67.86
N LYS A 591 -30.35 -19.75 -68.59
CA LYS A 591 -30.37 -19.85 -70.03
C LYS A 591 -29.71 -18.67 -70.78
N ASN A 592 -28.73 -18.01 -70.17
CA ASN A 592 -28.00 -16.90 -70.72
C ASN A 592 -26.64 -17.34 -71.26
N LYS A 593 -26.63 -17.77 -72.52
CA LYS A 593 -25.43 -18.29 -73.19
C LYS A 593 -24.31 -17.23 -73.27
N ALA A 594 -24.65 -15.99 -73.51
CA ALA A 594 -23.65 -14.91 -73.67
C ALA A 594 -22.85 -14.67 -72.39
N LEU A 595 -23.51 -14.60 -71.23
CA LEU A 595 -22.83 -14.47 -69.97
C LEU A 595 -22.11 -15.74 -69.56
N ALA A 596 -22.63 -16.93 -69.84
CA ALA A 596 -21.94 -18.18 -69.60
C ALA A 596 -20.62 -18.22 -70.40
N LEU A 597 -20.63 -17.87 -71.68
CA LEU A 597 -19.45 -17.80 -72.50
C LEU A 597 -18.42 -16.81 -71.93
N LYS A 598 -18.84 -15.61 -71.55
CA LYS A 598 -17.95 -14.63 -70.92
C LYS A 598 -17.18 -15.23 -69.71
N TYR A 599 -17.87 -15.89 -68.78
CA TYR A 599 -17.21 -16.38 -67.59
C TYR A 599 -16.37 -17.66 -67.85
N TYR A 600 -16.74 -18.52 -68.80
CA TYR A 600 -15.88 -19.61 -69.19
C TYR A 600 -14.62 -19.11 -69.89
N THR A 601 -14.68 -18.09 -70.71
CA THR A 601 -13.50 -17.46 -71.32
C THR A 601 -12.55 -16.86 -70.26
N ILE A 602 -13.10 -16.21 -69.22
CA ILE A 602 -12.30 -15.68 -68.10
C ILE A 602 -11.64 -16.86 -67.37
N LEU A 603 -12.37 -17.94 -67.12
CA LEU A 603 -11.85 -19.13 -66.45
C LEU A 603 -10.72 -19.78 -67.26
N GLU A 604 -10.92 -19.98 -68.56
CA GLU A 604 -9.91 -20.58 -69.46
C GLU A 604 -8.60 -19.78 -69.43
N LYS A 605 -8.72 -18.44 -69.51
CA LYS A 605 -7.55 -17.56 -69.51
C LYS A 605 -6.79 -17.54 -68.20
N ASN A 606 -7.49 -17.57 -67.05
CA ASN A 606 -6.90 -17.30 -65.75
C ASN A 606 -6.71 -18.56 -64.88
N ALA A 607 -7.32 -19.69 -65.22
CA ALA A 607 -7.20 -20.91 -64.40
C ALA A 607 -5.75 -21.41 -64.35
N ALA A 608 -5.27 -21.71 -63.14
CA ALA A 608 -3.99 -22.38 -62.95
C ALA A 608 -4.11 -23.90 -63.17
N SER A 609 -5.26 -24.49 -62.83
CA SER A 609 -5.53 -25.93 -62.98
C SER A 609 -5.85 -26.30 -64.43
N SER A 610 -5.16 -27.32 -65.00
CA SER A 610 -5.43 -27.88 -66.29
C SER A 610 -6.87 -28.43 -66.43
N THR A 611 -7.43 -28.96 -65.30
CA THR A 611 -8.80 -29.46 -65.22
C THR A 611 -9.83 -28.34 -65.48
N TYR A 612 -9.66 -27.16 -64.85
CA TYR A 612 -10.56 -26.05 -65.09
C TYR A 612 -10.38 -25.41 -66.46
N LYS A 613 -9.15 -25.40 -67.05
CA LYS A 613 -8.91 -24.95 -68.41
C LYS A 613 -9.61 -25.86 -69.43
N SER A 614 -9.45 -27.14 -69.27
CA SER A 614 -10.08 -28.17 -70.16
C SER A 614 -11.61 -28.08 -70.03
N LEU A 615 -12.15 -27.98 -68.84
CA LEU A 615 -13.58 -27.77 -68.61
C LEU A 615 -14.08 -26.53 -69.34
N ALA A 616 -13.40 -25.39 -69.18
CA ALA A 616 -13.79 -24.16 -69.81
C ALA A 616 -13.78 -24.25 -71.34
N ALA A 617 -12.71 -24.80 -71.93
CA ALA A 617 -12.58 -24.98 -73.37
C ALA A 617 -13.70 -25.84 -73.93
N SER A 618 -14.00 -27.00 -73.31
CA SER A 618 -15.08 -27.89 -73.76
C SER A 618 -16.47 -27.20 -73.66
N MET A 619 -16.72 -26.42 -72.63
CA MET A 619 -17.98 -25.73 -72.52
C MET A 619 -18.13 -24.55 -73.47
N ILE A 620 -17.05 -23.82 -73.78
CA ILE A 620 -17.01 -22.80 -74.83
C ILE A 620 -17.36 -23.40 -76.18
N SER A 621 -16.73 -24.51 -76.56
CA SER A 621 -17.02 -25.21 -77.76
C SER A 621 -18.49 -25.66 -77.81
N ALA A 622 -19.02 -26.28 -76.76
CA ALA A 622 -20.41 -26.68 -76.69
C ALA A 622 -21.45 -25.56 -76.79
N ILE A 623 -21.10 -24.33 -76.34
CA ILE A 623 -21.96 -23.15 -76.46
C ILE A 623 -21.94 -22.60 -77.86
N ASN A 624 -20.81 -22.67 -78.57
CA ASN A 624 -20.64 -22.14 -79.92
C ASN A 624 -21.20 -23.05 -80.99
N ILE A 625 -21.33 -24.35 -80.71
CA ILE A 625 -21.90 -25.35 -81.64
C ILE A 625 -23.44 -25.31 -81.69
N LYS A 626 -24.11 -24.78 -80.69
CA LYS A 626 -25.57 -24.63 -80.58
C LYS A 626 -25.97 -23.16 -80.69
#